data_0f8fbe874875cbae85fc2e19d6d50d1d
#
_entry.id   0f8fbe874875cbae85fc2e19d6d50d1d
#
_cell.length_a   1.000
_cell.length_b   1.000
_cell.length_c   1.000
_cell.angle_alpha   90.00
_cell.angle_beta   90.00
_cell.angle_gamma   90.00
#
_symmetry.space_group_name_H-M   'P 1'
#
loop_
_entity.id
_entity.type
_entity.pdbx_description
1 polymer ?
#
loop_
_entity_poly.entity_id
_entity_poly.type
_entity_poly.pdbx_seq_one_letter_code
_entity_poly.pdbx_strand_id
1 'polypeptide(L)'
;MDVSGHSTVADLSLSDSGEKKVAWARSRMPALAALRESAEHDLPLKGQRVAGCLHVTKETAVLIETICAAGAEISWSGCNPLSTQDDVAAWLAREGYGVHAWHGQSTDDFYR
;
A
#
# COMPACT_ATOMS: atom_id res chain seq x y z
N MET A 1 12.28 12.81 -1.35
CA MET A 1 10.84 12.49 -1.30
C MET A 1 10.25 12.67 -2.68
N ASP A 2 9.61 11.63 -3.19
CA ASP A 2 9.07 11.61 -4.54
C ASP A 2 7.54 11.57 -4.53
N VAL A 3 6.95 12.22 -5.52
CA VAL A 3 5.50 12.26 -5.72
C VAL A 3 5.16 11.55 -7.03
N SER A 4 4.17 10.67 -6.99
CA SER A 4 3.66 9.98 -8.18
C SER A 4 2.13 9.93 -8.11
N GLY A 5 1.45 10.61 -9.02
CA GLY A 5 -0.01 10.64 -9.03
C GLY A 5 -0.57 11.11 -7.69
N HIS A 6 -1.22 10.19 -6.96
CA HIS A 6 -1.83 10.45 -5.65
C HIS A 6 -0.95 10.01 -4.47
N SER A 7 0.32 9.71 -4.70
CA SER A 7 1.21 9.16 -3.67
C SER A 7 2.42 10.04 -3.41
N THR A 8 2.86 10.06 -2.14
CA THR A 8 4.10 10.71 -1.72
C THR A 8 4.94 9.69 -0.95
N VAL A 9 6.12 9.37 -1.47
CA VAL A 9 7.01 8.35 -0.92
C VAL A 9 8.44 8.86 -0.91
N ALA A 10 9.35 8.13 -0.24
CA ALA A 10 10.75 8.54 -0.11
C ALA A 10 11.47 8.53 -1.46
N ASP A 11 11.41 7.43 -2.19
CA ASP A 11 12.17 7.24 -3.43
C ASP A 11 11.48 6.20 -4.32
N LEU A 12 10.95 6.64 -5.45
CA LEU A 12 10.28 5.76 -6.41
C LEU A 12 11.21 4.73 -7.04
N SER A 13 12.52 4.99 -7.07
CA SER A 13 13.48 4.03 -7.64
C SER A 13 13.60 2.74 -6.83
N LEU A 14 13.08 2.71 -5.60
CA LEU A 14 13.06 1.52 -4.74
C LEU A 14 11.92 0.55 -5.09
N SER A 15 11.08 0.88 -6.07
CA SER A 15 9.88 0.08 -6.36
C SER A 15 10.15 -1.37 -6.74
N ASP A 16 11.26 -1.67 -7.42
CA ASP A 16 11.59 -3.06 -7.78
C ASP A 16 11.89 -3.92 -6.56
N SER A 17 12.58 -3.36 -5.57
CA SER A 17 12.82 -4.03 -4.29
C SER A 17 11.51 -4.27 -3.55
N GLY A 18 10.62 -3.28 -3.54
CA GLY A 18 9.30 -3.39 -2.94
C GLY A 18 8.46 -4.49 -3.60
N GLU A 19 8.49 -4.56 -4.92
CA GLU A 19 7.77 -5.60 -5.66
C GLU A 19 8.16 -7.01 -5.21
N LYS A 20 9.46 -7.26 -5.04
CA LYS A 20 9.98 -8.55 -4.58
C LYS A 20 9.49 -8.90 -3.19
N LYS A 21 9.52 -7.93 -2.27
CA LYS A 21 9.03 -8.12 -0.89
C LYS A 21 7.53 -8.42 -0.87
N VAL A 22 6.75 -7.70 -1.65
CA VAL A 22 5.30 -7.90 -1.72
C VAL A 22 4.97 -9.27 -2.32
N ALA A 23 5.67 -9.68 -3.37
CA ALA A 23 5.49 -11.00 -3.97
C ALA A 23 5.77 -12.11 -2.95
N TRP A 24 6.83 -11.96 -2.17
CA TRP A 24 7.15 -12.92 -1.10
C TRP A 24 6.04 -12.99 -0.05
N ALA A 25 5.58 -11.83 0.43
CA ALA A 25 4.51 -11.76 1.42
C ALA A 25 3.21 -12.38 0.88
N ARG A 26 2.87 -12.09 -0.38
CA ARG A 26 1.69 -12.65 -1.04
C ARG A 26 1.71 -14.17 -1.04
N SER A 27 2.88 -14.77 -1.28
CA SER A 27 3.05 -16.22 -1.28
C SER A 27 2.85 -16.85 0.12
N ARG A 28 2.95 -16.04 1.18
CA ARG A 28 2.81 -16.47 2.57
C ARG A 28 1.43 -16.14 3.16
N MET A 29 0.54 -15.55 2.37
CA MET A 29 -0.78 -15.10 2.84
C MET A 29 -1.89 -15.73 2.00
N PRO A 30 -2.06 -17.06 2.04
CA PRO A 30 -3.02 -17.76 1.18
C PRO A 30 -4.48 -17.40 1.48
N ALA A 31 -4.81 -17.04 2.71
CA ALA A 31 -6.17 -16.62 3.05
C ALA A 31 -6.56 -15.33 2.34
N LEU A 32 -5.64 -14.35 2.27
CA LEU A 32 -5.88 -13.12 1.53
C LEU A 32 -5.92 -13.36 0.01
N ALA A 33 -5.11 -14.30 -0.50
CA ALA A 33 -5.14 -14.66 -1.91
C ALA A 33 -6.50 -15.24 -2.30
N ALA A 34 -7.05 -16.13 -1.49
CA ALA A 34 -8.38 -16.70 -1.71
C ALA A 34 -9.47 -15.64 -1.64
N LEU A 35 -9.39 -14.74 -0.67
CA LEU A 35 -10.34 -13.64 -0.51
C LEU A 35 -10.28 -12.69 -1.71
N ARG A 36 -9.10 -12.37 -2.19
CA ARG A 36 -8.89 -11.52 -3.35
C ARG A 36 -9.54 -12.12 -4.59
N GLU A 37 -9.33 -13.41 -4.83
CA GLU A 37 -9.92 -14.11 -5.98
C GLU A 37 -11.44 -14.03 -5.96
N SER A 38 -12.06 -14.27 -4.81
CA SER A 38 -13.50 -14.16 -4.62
C SER A 38 -13.97 -12.71 -4.82
N ALA A 39 -13.25 -11.74 -4.24
CA ALA A 39 -13.61 -10.33 -4.30
C ALA A 39 -13.52 -9.76 -5.72
N GLU A 40 -12.60 -10.22 -6.55
CA GLU A 40 -12.47 -9.80 -7.95
C GLU A 40 -13.71 -10.11 -8.77
N HIS A 41 -14.43 -11.19 -8.45
CA HIS A 41 -15.67 -11.54 -9.11
C HIS A 41 -16.85 -10.69 -8.66
N ASP A 42 -16.98 -10.46 -7.37
CA ASP A 42 -18.17 -9.83 -6.79
C ASP A 42 -18.03 -8.32 -6.60
N LEU A 43 -16.79 -7.80 -6.54
CA LEU A 43 -16.48 -6.38 -6.31
C LEU A 43 -17.29 -5.79 -5.14
N PRO A 44 -17.24 -6.39 -3.94
CA PRO A 44 -18.12 -5.99 -2.84
C PRO A 44 -17.88 -4.57 -2.33
N LEU A 45 -16.70 -3.97 -2.65
CA LEU A 45 -16.37 -2.60 -2.26
C LEU A 45 -16.42 -1.61 -3.42
N LYS A 46 -17.02 -1.99 -4.53
CA LYS A 46 -17.14 -1.12 -5.71
C LYS A 46 -17.76 0.22 -5.33
N GLY A 47 -17.10 1.30 -5.70
CA GLY A 47 -17.57 2.65 -5.41
C GLY A 47 -17.23 3.16 -4.02
N GLN A 48 -16.62 2.34 -3.16
CA GLN A 48 -16.20 2.74 -1.82
C GLN A 48 -14.83 3.41 -1.86
N ARG A 49 -14.64 4.41 -0.99
CA ARG A 49 -13.33 5.01 -0.74
C ARG A 49 -12.88 4.59 0.64
N VAL A 50 -11.71 3.98 0.71
CA VAL A 50 -11.15 3.47 1.96
C VAL A 50 -9.91 4.28 2.32
N ALA A 51 -9.95 4.92 3.49
CA ALA A 51 -8.79 5.57 4.07
C ALA A 51 -8.19 4.64 5.12
N GLY A 52 -6.91 4.36 5.01
CA GLY A 52 -6.22 3.48 5.94
C GLY A 52 -5.05 4.18 6.62
N CYS A 53 -4.78 3.80 7.86
CA CYS A 53 -3.63 4.27 8.62
C CYS A 53 -3.04 3.09 9.36
N LEU A 54 -2.14 2.38 8.72
CA LEU A 54 -1.40 1.24 9.25
C LEU A 54 0.05 1.30 8.78
N HIS A 55 0.91 0.49 9.39
CA HIS A 55 2.30 0.38 8.97
C HIS A 55 2.40 0.02 7.49
N VAL A 56 3.21 0.75 6.73
CA VAL A 56 3.42 0.49 5.31
C VAL A 56 4.51 -0.56 5.17
N THR A 57 4.11 -1.81 5.24
CA THR A 57 4.97 -2.98 5.16
C THR A 57 4.52 -3.89 4.01
N LYS A 58 5.31 -4.93 3.71
CA LYS A 58 4.97 -5.87 2.64
C LYS A 58 3.64 -6.58 2.89
N GLU A 59 3.33 -6.90 4.14
CA GLU A 59 2.06 -7.55 4.51
C GLU A 59 0.88 -6.60 4.31
N THR A 60 1.02 -5.35 4.73
CA THR A 60 0.00 -4.32 4.51
C THR A 60 -0.22 -4.07 3.01
N ALA A 61 0.84 -4.16 2.20
CA ALA A 61 0.70 -4.01 0.75
C ALA A 61 -0.19 -5.10 0.15
N VAL A 62 -0.09 -6.33 0.64
CA VAL A 62 -0.96 -7.43 0.20
C VAL A 62 -2.42 -7.14 0.59
N LEU A 63 -2.64 -6.59 1.78
CA LEU A 63 -3.97 -6.18 2.21
C LEU A 63 -4.54 -5.07 1.30
N ILE A 64 -3.73 -4.07 0.98
CA ILE A 64 -4.13 -2.98 0.07
C ILE A 64 -4.53 -3.53 -1.30
N GLU A 65 -3.73 -4.44 -1.87
CA GLU A 65 -4.07 -5.09 -3.13
C GLU A 65 -5.43 -5.79 -3.05
N THR A 66 -5.68 -6.48 -1.94
CA THR A 66 -6.92 -7.23 -1.74
C THR A 66 -8.13 -6.30 -1.69
N ILE A 67 -8.01 -5.18 -0.95
CA ILE A 67 -9.09 -4.18 -0.85
C ILE A 67 -9.36 -3.54 -2.22
N CYS A 68 -8.32 -3.20 -2.96
CA CYS A 68 -8.47 -2.63 -4.30
C CYS A 68 -9.04 -3.63 -5.29
N ALA A 69 -8.69 -4.91 -5.19
CA ALA A 69 -9.27 -5.97 -6.00
C ALA A 69 -10.77 -6.13 -5.75
N ALA A 70 -11.23 -5.77 -4.56
CA ALA A 70 -12.66 -5.76 -4.21
C ALA A 70 -13.41 -4.55 -4.79
N GLY A 71 -12.73 -3.66 -5.49
CA GLY A 71 -13.34 -2.52 -6.19
C GLY A 71 -13.18 -1.18 -5.49
N ALA A 72 -12.53 -1.11 -4.34
CA ALA A 72 -12.37 0.13 -3.58
C ALA A 72 -11.26 1.03 -4.14
N GLU A 73 -11.40 2.33 -3.92
CA GLU A 73 -10.32 3.31 -4.05
C GLU A 73 -9.68 3.50 -2.68
N ILE A 74 -8.35 3.62 -2.65
CA ILE A 74 -7.59 3.70 -1.41
C ILE A 74 -6.84 5.02 -1.28
N SER A 75 -6.80 5.55 -0.04
CA SER A 75 -5.84 6.55 0.39
C SER A 75 -5.22 6.05 1.70
N TRP A 76 -3.91 5.87 1.73
CA TRP A 76 -3.22 5.20 2.81
C TRP A 76 -2.05 6.01 3.35
N SER A 77 -1.88 6.02 4.66
CA SER A 77 -0.72 6.62 5.32
C SER A 77 -0.19 5.68 6.41
N GLY A 78 1.06 5.87 6.79
CA GLY A 78 1.65 5.11 7.90
C GLY A 78 1.13 5.59 9.23
N CYS A 79 1.01 4.69 10.20
CA CYS A 79 0.63 5.04 11.57
C CYS A 79 1.84 5.35 12.47
N ASN A 80 3.05 5.10 12.00
CA ASN A 80 4.29 5.36 12.70
C ASN A 80 5.39 5.74 11.69
N PRO A 81 6.06 6.90 11.83
CA PRO A 81 7.07 7.33 10.87
C PRO A 81 8.27 6.38 10.72
N LEU A 82 8.54 5.56 11.74
CA LEU A 82 9.70 4.67 11.76
C LEU A 82 9.39 3.26 11.23
N SER A 83 8.13 2.96 10.94
CA SER A 83 7.72 1.63 10.50
C SER A 83 7.59 1.47 8.99
N THR A 84 7.63 2.55 8.23
CA THR A 84 7.47 2.51 6.78
C THR A 84 8.65 1.80 6.12
N GLN A 85 8.35 0.82 5.28
CA GLN A 85 9.33 0.21 4.38
C GLN A 85 9.30 0.99 3.07
N ASP A 86 10.29 1.83 2.84
CA ASP A 86 10.31 2.77 1.71
C ASP A 86 10.24 2.10 0.34
N ASP A 87 10.83 0.91 0.20
CA ASP A 87 10.76 0.15 -1.04
C ASP A 87 9.34 -0.36 -1.32
N VAL A 88 8.63 -0.79 -0.30
CA VAL A 88 7.23 -1.21 -0.42
C VAL A 88 6.34 -0.02 -0.76
N ALA A 89 6.55 1.12 -0.09
CA ALA A 89 5.82 2.36 -0.40
C ALA A 89 6.06 2.79 -1.85
N ALA A 90 7.29 2.70 -2.33
CA ALA A 90 7.64 3.02 -3.72
C ALA A 90 6.91 2.12 -4.72
N TRP A 91 6.83 0.83 -4.43
CA TRP A 91 6.10 -0.11 -5.28
C TRP A 91 4.60 0.20 -5.32
N LEU A 92 4.00 0.48 -4.17
CA LEU A 92 2.58 0.85 -4.10
C LEU A 92 2.29 2.12 -4.90
N ALA A 93 3.16 3.12 -4.80
CA ALA A 93 3.03 4.35 -5.57
C ALA A 93 3.15 4.10 -7.06
N ARG A 94 4.10 3.27 -7.50
CA ARG A 94 4.29 2.91 -8.90
C ARG A 94 3.05 2.22 -9.47
N GLU A 95 2.41 1.36 -8.69
CA GLU A 95 1.21 0.64 -9.10
C GLU A 95 -0.07 1.50 -9.05
N GLY A 96 0.04 2.75 -8.61
CA GLY A 96 -1.08 3.69 -8.60
C GLY A 96 -1.94 3.69 -7.35
N TYR A 97 -1.54 2.98 -6.30
CA TYR A 97 -2.24 3.05 -5.01
C TYR A 97 -1.93 4.38 -4.32
N GLY A 98 -2.92 4.98 -3.68
CA GLY A 98 -2.75 6.25 -2.98
C GLY A 98 -2.05 6.07 -1.64
N VAL A 99 -0.71 6.21 -1.62
CA VAL A 99 0.11 6.01 -0.42
C VAL A 99 0.92 7.27 -0.11
N HIS A 100 0.89 7.71 1.15
CA HIS A 100 1.62 8.89 1.63
C HIS A 100 2.43 8.52 2.87
N ALA A 101 3.61 7.96 2.67
CA ALA A 101 4.44 7.52 3.79
C ALA A 101 5.91 7.39 3.38
N TRP A 102 6.82 7.72 4.30
CA TRP A 102 8.25 7.43 4.17
C TRP A 102 8.87 7.25 5.54
N HIS A 103 9.92 6.46 5.61
CA HIS A 103 10.63 6.19 6.86
C HIS A 103 11.28 7.46 7.38
N GLY A 104 11.15 7.73 8.67
CA GLY A 104 11.72 8.91 9.29
C GLY A 104 10.94 10.20 9.04
N GLN A 105 9.68 10.09 8.64
CA GLN A 105 8.77 11.21 8.46
C GLN A 105 8.78 12.15 9.68
N SER A 106 8.88 13.46 9.46
CA SER A 106 8.81 14.42 10.57
C SER A 106 7.40 14.44 11.17
N THR A 107 7.28 14.97 12.40
CA THR A 107 5.97 15.10 13.06
C THR A 107 5.01 15.92 12.21
N ASP A 108 5.49 17.02 11.62
CA ASP A 108 4.65 17.87 10.77
C ASP A 108 4.21 17.14 9.50
N ASP A 109 5.11 16.40 8.87
CA ASP A 109 4.80 15.61 7.66
C ASP A 109 3.82 14.50 7.99
N PHE A 110 3.98 13.84 9.13
CA PHE A 110 3.15 12.72 9.55
C PHE A 110 1.68 13.13 9.77
N TYR A 111 1.45 14.33 10.28
CA TYR A 111 0.08 14.82 10.60
C TYR A 111 -0.54 15.67 9.49
N ARG A 112 0.04 15.69 8.31
CA ARG A 112 -0.55 16.42 7.17
C ARG A 112 -1.63 15.65 6.45
#